data_556e182a05d3c33e5fc4efba75c4257e
#
_entry.id   556e182a05d3c33e5fc4efba75c4257e
#
_cell.length_a   1.000
_cell.length_b   1.000
_cell.length_c   1.000
_cell.angle_alpha   90.00
_cell.angle_beta   90.00
_cell.angle_gamma   90.00
#
_symmetry.space_group_name_H-M   'P 1'
#
loop_
_entity.id
_entity.type
_entity.pdbx_description
1 polymer ?
#
loop_
_entity_poly.entity_id
_entity_poly.type
_entity_poly.pdbx_seq_one_letter_code
_entity_poly.pdbx_strand_id
1 'polypeptide(L)'
;MRRKSFASLRSVYVLLVLLALYSPAAAQDLRRIHYGTTTSTAHLPIWVAKDAGLFSKNGLNVEPVQIRGGALITMGIMSGQLPFSGAGAESIVAARIEGGDVVLLACPVDSDPVYLIARPEIKSATELKGKATAVTRLGSTTHFYLRAALRQVGIDPDKEVTILQLGTGTEAVSAMENGRIAMAALTIRYALPLLQRGWPVFVDLSTTDLIYPSSCVASSRAFVKAEPKLVEDFLRAYVAAIQLMKKDQALAEKTFAKWLREKDPYLIKKTVESYAKLFKPAPYVPDRGIETVMKDLANRRAIPKEFIGHPELFRDNAPLERALSRP
;
A
#
# COMPACT_ATOMS: atom_id res chain seq x y z
N MET A 1 -14.80 40.35 -70.06
CA MET A 1 -14.62 38.96 -69.48
C MET A 1 -13.30 38.91 -68.75
N ARG A 2 -13.27 38.39 -67.51
CA ARG A 2 -12.22 38.04 -66.56
C ARG A 2 -12.33 38.85 -65.24
N ARG A 3 -13.29 38.43 -64.40
CA ARG A 3 -13.30 38.65 -62.95
C ARG A 3 -13.74 37.37 -62.26
N LYS A 4 -12.91 36.33 -62.27
CA LYS A 4 -13.16 35.06 -61.50
C LYS A 4 -11.84 34.39 -61.12
N SER A 5 -10.92 35.02 -60.39
CA SER A 5 -9.73 34.28 -59.95
C SER A 5 -9.15 34.70 -58.57
N PHE A 6 -9.69 35.69 -57.90
CA PHE A 6 -9.11 36.14 -56.62
C PHE A 6 -9.79 35.60 -55.37
N ALA A 7 -11.00 35.05 -55.51
CA ALA A 7 -11.75 34.49 -54.35
C ALA A 7 -11.24 33.06 -53.94
N SER A 8 -10.73 32.29 -54.90
CA SER A 8 -10.26 30.93 -54.63
C SER A 8 -8.91 30.87 -53.86
N LEU A 9 -8.03 31.84 -54.13
CA LEU A 9 -6.71 31.87 -53.45
C LEU A 9 -6.85 32.26 -51.96
N ARG A 10 -7.75 33.16 -51.60
CA ARG A 10 -7.98 33.55 -50.20
C ARG A 10 -8.59 32.39 -49.38
N SER A 11 -9.51 31.63 -49.96
CA SER A 11 -10.13 30.49 -49.30
C SER A 11 -9.13 29.34 -49.05
N VAL A 12 -8.18 29.11 -49.96
CA VAL A 12 -7.12 28.11 -49.80
C VAL A 12 -6.11 28.55 -48.72
N TYR A 13 -5.78 29.84 -48.64
CA TYR A 13 -4.88 30.36 -47.60
C TYR A 13 -5.50 30.25 -46.18
N VAL A 14 -6.79 30.57 -46.06
CA VAL A 14 -7.52 30.44 -44.77
C VAL A 14 -7.60 28.98 -44.33
N LEU A 15 -7.82 28.05 -45.27
CA LEU A 15 -7.84 26.60 -44.97
C LEU A 15 -6.46 26.05 -44.54
N LEU A 16 -5.38 26.53 -45.19
CA LEU A 16 -4.01 26.15 -44.82
C LEU A 16 -3.59 26.74 -43.49
N VAL A 17 -4.03 27.95 -43.13
CA VAL A 17 -3.76 28.54 -41.81
C VAL A 17 -4.52 27.81 -40.70
N LEU A 18 -5.78 27.39 -40.97
CA LEU A 18 -6.55 26.57 -40.02
C LEU A 18 -5.99 25.16 -39.83
N LEU A 19 -5.42 24.55 -40.86
CA LEU A 19 -4.71 23.28 -40.77
C LEU A 19 -3.36 23.37 -39.99
N ALA A 20 -2.68 24.51 -40.09
CA ALA A 20 -1.44 24.77 -39.35
C ALA A 20 -1.66 25.00 -37.84
N LEU A 21 -2.88 25.35 -37.41
CA LEU A 21 -3.27 25.47 -36.01
C LEU A 21 -3.69 24.16 -35.38
N TYR A 22 -3.90 23.10 -36.16
CA TYR A 22 -3.99 21.72 -35.68
C TYR A 22 -2.59 21.16 -35.50
N SER A 23 -1.81 21.70 -34.58
CA SER A 23 -0.71 20.92 -34.01
C SER A 23 -1.37 19.79 -33.25
N PRO A 24 -1.16 18.50 -33.63
CA PRO A 24 -1.56 17.40 -32.76
C PRO A 24 -0.84 17.69 -31.43
N ALA A 25 -1.60 17.88 -30.36
CA ALA A 25 -1.03 17.89 -29.02
C ALA A 25 -0.16 16.65 -28.95
N ALA A 26 1.16 16.80 -28.96
CA ALA A 26 2.10 15.69 -28.90
C ALA A 26 1.65 14.89 -27.68
N ALA A 27 1.14 13.69 -27.88
CA ALA A 27 0.77 12.80 -26.80
C ALA A 27 2.05 12.66 -25.98
N GLN A 28 2.04 13.23 -24.78
CA GLN A 28 3.19 13.19 -23.88
C GLN A 28 3.49 11.72 -23.67
N ASP A 29 4.65 11.27 -24.12
CA ASP A 29 5.09 9.89 -23.97
C ASP A 29 5.31 9.61 -22.48
N LEU A 30 4.26 9.12 -21.81
CA LEU A 30 4.24 8.92 -20.37
C LEU A 30 5.13 7.74 -20.01
N ARG A 31 6.11 7.94 -19.14
CA ARG A 31 6.96 6.86 -18.62
C ARG A 31 6.12 5.80 -17.91
N ARG A 32 6.07 4.60 -18.47
CA ARG A 32 5.32 3.47 -17.91
C ARG A 32 6.03 2.90 -16.69
N ILE A 33 5.28 2.70 -15.61
CA ILE A 33 5.77 2.22 -14.32
C ILE A 33 4.79 1.21 -13.75
N HIS A 34 5.26 0.00 -13.47
CA HIS A 34 4.49 -0.97 -12.69
C HIS A 34 4.68 -0.71 -11.20
N TYR A 35 3.58 -0.71 -10.47
CA TYR A 35 3.57 -0.53 -9.02
C TYR A 35 2.89 -1.72 -8.35
N GLY A 36 3.63 -2.50 -7.55
CA GLY A 36 3.08 -3.64 -6.82
C GLY A 36 2.15 -3.21 -5.69
N THR A 37 0.91 -3.72 -5.67
CA THR A 37 -0.07 -3.51 -4.60
C THR A 37 -0.56 -4.83 -4.05
N THR A 38 -1.12 -4.81 -2.83
CA THR A 38 -1.97 -5.88 -2.30
C THR A 38 -3.44 -5.45 -2.31
N THR A 39 -4.32 -6.21 -1.65
CA THR A 39 -5.71 -5.81 -1.40
C THR A 39 -5.86 -4.91 -0.15
N SER A 40 -4.78 -4.36 0.40
CA SER A 40 -4.82 -3.46 1.55
C SER A 40 -5.41 -2.11 1.17
N THR A 41 -6.27 -1.57 2.03
CA THR A 41 -6.83 -0.22 1.88
C THR A 41 -5.75 0.87 1.96
N ALA A 42 -4.62 0.60 2.60
CA ALA A 42 -3.50 1.54 2.66
C ALA A 42 -2.88 1.88 1.29
N HIS A 43 -3.23 1.13 0.22
CA HIS A 43 -2.88 1.47 -1.16
C HIS A 43 -3.81 2.49 -1.82
N LEU A 44 -4.85 2.95 -1.14
CA LEU A 44 -5.82 3.91 -1.69
C LEU A 44 -5.17 5.14 -2.34
N PRO A 45 -4.10 5.75 -1.80
CA PRO A 45 -3.44 6.88 -2.46
C PRO A 45 -2.93 6.58 -3.88
N ILE A 46 -2.42 5.38 -4.15
CA ILE A 46 -1.97 4.96 -5.49
C ILE A 46 -3.14 4.92 -6.48
N TRP A 47 -4.25 4.34 -6.03
CA TRP A 47 -5.44 4.22 -6.89
C TRP A 47 -6.07 5.57 -7.15
N VAL A 48 -6.13 6.46 -6.14
CA VAL A 48 -6.60 7.84 -6.30
C VAL A 48 -5.68 8.61 -7.23
N ALA A 49 -4.34 8.50 -7.08
CA ALA A 49 -3.40 9.15 -7.98
C ALA A 49 -3.58 8.72 -9.44
N LYS A 50 -3.83 7.43 -9.67
CA LYS A 50 -4.12 6.87 -11.00
C LYS A 50 -5.43 7.40 -11.56
N ASP A 51 -6.53 7.27 -10.81
CA ASP A 51 -7.87 7.60 -11.28
C ASP A 51 -8.10 9.11 -11.46
N ALA A 52 -7.44 9.95 -10.64
CA ALA A 52 -7.48 11.41 -10.75
C ALA A 52 -6.44 11.98 -11.74
N GLY A 53 -5.69 11.13 -12.44
CA GLY A 53 -4.69 11.55 -13.42
C GLY A 53 -3.49 12.31 -12.84
N LEU A 54 -3.22 12.17 -11.53
CA LEU A 54 -2.11 12.87 -10.88
C LEU A 54 -0.75 12.36 -11.36
N PHE A 55 -0.63 11.07 -11.64
CA PHE A 55 0.58 10.52 -12.24
C PHE A 55 0.80 11.06 -13.66
N SER A 56 -0.23 11.10 -14.49
CA SER A 56 -0.13 11.61 -15.86
C SER A 56 0.27 13.08 -15.90
N LYS A 57 -0.22 13.91 -14.97
CA LYS A 57 0.20 15.31 -14.81
C LYS A 57 1.68 15.45 -14.46
N ASN A 58 2.30 14.42 -13.93
CA ASN A 58 3.73 14.35 -13.61
C ASN A 58 4.52 13.52 -14.63
N GLY A 59 3.98 13.30 -15.85
CA GLY A 59 4.69 12.58 -16.91
C GLY A 59 4.76 11.07 -16.75
N LEU A 60 3.96 10.48 -15.84
CA LEU A 60 4.02 9.07 -15.48
C LEU A 60 2.73 8.32 -15.85
N ASN A 61 2.88 7.12 -16.40
CA ASN A 61 1.81 6.15 -16.54
C ASN A 61 2.02 5.02 -15.53
N VAL A 62 1.51 5.20 -14.31
CA VAL A 62 1.62 4.19 -13.25
C VAL A 62 0.53 3.14 -13.41
N GLU A 63 0.93 1.87 -13.42
CA GLU A 63 0.04 0.71 -13.52
C GLU A 63 0.14 -0.11 -12.24
N PRO A 64 -0.87 -0.03 -11.35
CA PRO A 64 -0.95 -0.85 -10.17
C PRO A 64 -1.16 -2.32 -10.54
N VAL A 65 -0.27 -3.19 -10.06
CA VAL A 65 -0.32 -4.65 -10.26
C VAL A 65 -0.62 -5.31 -8.92
N GLN A 66 -1.74 -6.02 -8.83
CA GLN A 66 -2.14 -6.69 -7.59
C GLN A 66 -1.34 -7.99 -7.41
N ILE A 67 -0.67 -8.11 -6.28
CA ILE A 67 0.19 -9.25 -5.92
C ILE A 67 -0.25 -9.82 -4.57
N ARG A 68 -0.24 -11.15 -4.44
CA ARG A 68 -0.72 -11.85 -3.24
C ARG A 68 0.37 -11.91 -2.16
N GLY A 69 0.40 -10.90 -1.30
CA GLY A 69 1.31 -10.79 -0.15
C GLY A 69 2.53 -9.91 -0.40
N GLY A 70 2.85 -9.07 0.60
CA GLY A 70 3.92 -8.07 0.53
C GLY A 70 5.32 -8.63 0.31
N ALA A 71 5.61 -9.86 0.79
CA ALA A 71 6.90 -10.48 0.58
C ALA A 71 7.20 -10.74 -0.91
N LEU A 72 6.19 -11.14 -1.72
CA LEU A 72 6.36 -11.28 -3.17
C LEU A 72 6.58 -9.93 -3.88
N ILE A 73 5.94 -8.88 -3.36
CA ILE A 73 6.15 -7.51 -3.85
C ILE A 73 7.61 -7.09 -3.67
N THR A 74 8.19 -7.36 -2.50
CA THR A 74 9.61 -7.07 -2.20
C THR A 74 10.55 -7.82 -3.15
N MET A 75 10.25 -9.09 -3.44
CA MET A 75 10.99 -9.86 -4.46
C MET A 75 10.92 -9.21 -5.85
N GLY A 76 9.77 -8.65 -6.22
CA GLY A 76 9.59 -7.90 -7.47
C GLY A 76 10.47 -6.64 -7.56
N ILE A 77 10.73 -5.94 -6.43
CA ILE A 77 11.71 -4.84 -6.37
C ILE A 77 13.12 -5.38 -6.55
N MET A 78 13.48 -6.42 -5.78
CA MET A 78 14.83 -6.99 -5.82
C MET A 78 15.21 -7.56 -7.19
N SER A 79 14.23 -8.08 -7.94
CA SER A 79 14.44 -8.57 -9.32
C SER A 79 14.44 -7.46 -10.38
N GLY A 80 14.16 -6.20 -10.00
CA GLY A 80 14.05 -5.07 -10.92
C GLY A 80 12.74 -5.04 -11.74
N GLN A 81 11.82 -5.97 -11.53
CA GLN A 81 10.52 -5.99 -12.23
C GLN A 81 9.56 -4.89 -11.76
N LEU A 82 9.70 -4.45 -10.51
CA LEU A 82 8.91 -3.39 -9.92
C LEU A 82 9.82 -2.22 -9.52
N PRO A 83 9.82 -1.10 -10.26
CA PRO A 83 10.53 0.11 -9.86
C PRO A 83 10.08 0.64 -8.51
N PHE A 84 8.78 0.56 -8.26
CA PHE A 84 8.14 0.91 -6.98
C PHE A 84 7.13 -0.15 -6.54
N SER A 85 6.88 -0.19 -5.25
CA SER A 85 5.80 -1.01 -4.70
C SER A 85 5.27 -0.49 -3.37
N GLY A 86 4.11 -0.99 -2.98
CA GLY A 86 3.56 -0.82 -1.65
C GLY A 86 3.85 -2.03 -0.77
N ALA A 87 5.01 -2.06 -0.13
CA ALA A 87 5.39 -3.14 0.77
C ALA A 87 5.24 -2.74 2.24
N GLY A 88 4.95 -3.70 3.10
CA GLY A 88 5.05 -3.51 4.55
C GLY A 88 6.51 -3.49 5.01
N ALA A 89 6.79 -2.76 6.09
CA ALA A 89 8.16 -2.62 6.59
C ALA A 89 8.85 -3.95 6.90
N GLU A 90 8.12 -4.98 7.38
CA GLU A 90 8.73 -6.29 7.69
C GLU A 90 9.48 -6.89 6.51
N SER A 91 8.86 -6.92 5.32
CA SER A 91 9.48 -7.54 4.15
C SER A 91 10.67 -6.75 3.62
N ILE A 92 10.65 -5.42 3.71
CA ILE A 92 11.75 -4.54 3.28
C ILE A 92 12.92 -4.62 4.26
N VAL A 93 12.65 -4.53 5.57
CA VAL A 93 13.67 -4.65 6.61
C VAL A 93 14.33 -6.03 6.56
N ALA A 94 13.53 -7.09 6.45
CA ALA A 94 14.04 -8.44 6.32
C ALA A 94 14.95 -8.62 5.09
N ALA A 95 14.50 -8.17 3.92
CA ALA A 95 15.28 -8.24 2.69
C ALA A 95 16.58 -7.42 2.79
N ARG A 96 16.53 -6.22 3.41
CA ARG A 96 17.71 -5.38 3.59
C ARG A 96 18.76 -6.00 4.49
N ILE A 97 18.34 -6.64 5.59
CA ILE A 97 19.23 -7.39 6.50
C ILE A 97 19.93 -8.55 5.76
N GLU A 98 19.26 -9.15 4.80
CA GLU A 98 19.78 -10.24 3.95
C GLU A 98 20.62 -9.73 2.76
N GLY A 99 20.96 -8.43 2.73
CA GLY A 99 21.78 -7.82 1.69
C GLY A 99 21.01 -7.33 0.45
N GLY A 100 19.67 -7.38 0.48
CA GLY A 100 18.83 -6.88 -0.61
C GLY A 100 18.98 -5.37 -0.82
N ASP A 101 19.00 -4.94 -2.08
CA ASP A 101 19.03 -3.52 -2.45
C ASP A 101 17.62 -2.94 -2.45
N VAL A 102 17.07 -2.70 -1.24
CA VAL A 102 15.71 -2.16 -1.05
C VAL A 102 15.70 -1.05 -0.01
N VAL A 103 14.76 -0.09 -0.16
CA VAL A 103 14.63 1.07 0.71
C VAL A 103 13.16 1.54 0.78
N LEU A 104 12.73 2.00 1.95
CA LEU A 104 11.44 2.65 2.18
C LEU A 104 11.57 4.15 1.86
N LEU A 105 10.60 4.70 1.10
CA LEU A 105 10.60 6.10 0.66
C LEU A 105 9.47 6.93 1.27
N ALA A 106 8.29 6.32 1.47
CA ALA A 106 7.13 6.99 2.06
C ALA A 106 6.19 5.96 2.68
N CYS A 107 5.66 6.24 3.88
CA CYS A 107 4.71 5.35 4.55
C CYS A 107 3.41 6.11 4.83
N PRO A 108 2.29 5.77 4.17
CA PRO A 108 1.06 6.54 4.23
C PRO A 108 0.36 6.44 5.58
N VAL A 109 0.54 5.32 6.29
CA VAL A 109 -0.03 5.06 7.61
C VAL A 109 1.02 4.46 8.54
N ASP A 110 0.93 4.79 9.83
CA ASP A 110 1.85 4.25 10.84
C ASP A 110 1.37 2.91 11.42
N SER A 111 0.09 2.58 11.28
CA SER A 111 -0.48 1.28 11.61
C SER A 111 -1.83 1.12 10.92
N ASP A 112 -2.18 -0.11 10.55
CA ASP A 112 -3.52 -0.43 10.04
C ASP A 112 -4.47 -0.68 11.22
N PRO A 113 -5.80 -0.42 11.06
CA PRO A 113 -6.81 -0.85 12.02
C PRO A 113 -7.04 -2.36 11.89
N VAL A 114 -6.38 -3.13 12.75
CA VAL A 114 -6.36 -4.60 12.71
C VAL A 114 -6.94 -5.18 13.98
N TYR A 115 -7.75 -6.21 13.80
CA TYR A 115 -8.46 -6.94 14.85
C TYR A 115 -8.06 -8.42 14.82
N LEU A 116 -7.69 -8.99 15.96
CA LEU A 116 -7.62 -10.45 16.11
C LEU A 116 -9.04 -10.96 16.40
N ILE A 117 -9.64 -11.56 15.41
CA ILE A 117 -11.00 -12.12 15.47
C ILE A 117 -10.91 -13.64 15.49
N ALA A 118 -11.72 -14.27 16.34
CA ALA A 118 -11.85 -15.71 16.38
C ALA A 118 -13.27 -16.13 15.99
N ARG A 119 -13.45 -17.41 15.73
CA ARG A 119 -14.75 -18.03 15.49
C ARG A 119 -15.64 -17.96 16.76
N PRO A 120 -16.98 -17.91 16.60
CA PRO A 120 -17.92 -17.68 17.72
C PRO A 120 -17.85 -18.70 18.86
N GLU A 121 -17.41 -19.94 18.57
CA GLU A 121 -17.23 -20.98 19.59
C GLU A 121 -16.00 -20.78 20.49
N ILE A 122 -15.01 -19.98 20.07
CA ILE A 122 -13.81 -19.67 20.85
C ILE A 122 -14.16 -18.61 21.88
N LYS A 123 -14.06 -18.90 23.16
CA LYS A 123 -14.48 -18.02 24.25
C LYS A 123 -13.34 -17.42 25.05
N SER A 124 -12.16 -18.00 24.97
CA SER A 124 -10.96 -17.55 25.69
C SER A 124 -9.71 -17.58 24.83
N ALA A 125 -8.72 -16.76 25.18
CA ALA A 125 -7.44 -16.78 24.51
C ALA A 125 -6.72 -18.13 24.62
N THR A 126 -6.91 -18.84 25.73
CA THR A 126 -6.32 -20.18 25.93
C THR A 126 -6.83 -21.21 24.92
N GLU A 127 -8.08 -21.07 24.46
CA GLU A 127 -8.65 -21.96 23.45
C GLU A 127 -8.06 -21.73 22.03
N LEU A 128 -7.35 -20.65 21.82
CA LEU A 128 -6.63 -20.40 20.58
C LEU A 128 -5.35 -21.27 20.45
N LYS A 129 -4.83 -21.78 21.57
CA LYS A 129 -3.65 -22.66 21.57
C LYS A 129 -3.90 -23.94 20.78
N GLY A 130 -2.91 -24.35 19.99
CA GLY A 130 -3.01 -25.52 19.10
C GLY A 130 -3.90 -25.31 17.87
N LYS A 131 -4.55 -24.15 17.73
CA LYS A 131 -5.45 -23.88 16.59
C LYS A 131 -4.68 -23.38 15.37
N ALA A 132 -5.31 -23.58 14.21
CA ALA A 132 -4.82 -23.00 12.96
C ALA A 132 -5.30 -21.54 12.81
N THR A 133 -4.41 -20.71 12.28
CA THR A 133 -4.65 -19.32 11.85
C THR A 133 -4.09 -19.10 10.45
N ALA A 134 -4.29 -17.93 9.88
CA ALA A 134 -3.76 -17.65 8.55
C ALA A 134 -3.22 -16.23 8.39
N VAL A 135 -2.30 -16.13 7.44
CA VAL A 135 -1.73 -14.88 6.91
C VAL A 135 -1.77 -14.90 5.40
N THR A 136 -1.62 -13.74 4.77
CA THR A 136 -1.49 -13.69 3.31
C THR A 136 -0.21 -14.42 2.88
N ARG A 137 0.92 -14.12 3.53
CA ARG A 137 2.20 -14.81 3.33
C ARG A 137 3.09 -14.59 4.55
N LEU A 138 3.96 -15.56 4.86
CA LEU A 138 4.99 -15.36 5.89
C LEU A 138 5.92 -14.20 5.49
N GLY A 139 6.36 -13.39 6.46
CA GLY A 139 7.15 -12.19 6.23
C GLY A 139 6.37 -11.00 5.61
N SER A 140 5.03 -11.04 5.62
CA SER A 140 4.18 -9.94 5.16
C SER A 140 3.53 -9.21 6.33
N THR A 141 2.96 -8.03 6.08
CA THR A 141 2.23 -7.20 7.05
C THR A 141 1.22 -7.99 7.91
N THR A 142 0.46 -8.91 7.29
CA THR A 142 -0.50 -9.75 8.04
C THR A 142 0.19 -10.75 8.98
N HIS A 143 1.38 -11.20 8.62
CA HIS A 143 2.19 -12.05 9.49
C HIS A 143 2.66 -11.28 10.72
N PHE A 144 3.16 -10.07 10.55
CA PHE A 144 3.55 -9.20 11.66
C PHE A 144 2.37 -8.92 12.61
N TYR A 145 1.22 -8.46 12.08
CA TYR A 145 0.06 -8.13 12.90
C TYR A 145 -0.50 -9.35 13.66
N LEU A 146 -0.56 -10.52 13.01
CA LEU A 146 -0.98 -11.75 13.68
C LEU A 146 -0.09 -12.07 14.86
N ARG A 147 1.22 -11.99 14.67
CA ARG A 147 2.22 -12.27 15.73
C ARG A 147 2.10 -11.27 16.88
N ALA A 148 1.97 -9.98 16.55
CA ALA A 148 1.78 -8.93 17.55
C ALA A 148 0.50 -9.16 18.37
N ALA A 149 -0.61 -9.46 17.71
CA ALA A 149 -1.89 -9.71 18.37
C ALA A 149 -1.87 -10.98 19.25
N LEU A 150 -1.28 -12.08 18.79
CA LEU A 150 -1.17 -13.32 19.57
C LEU A 150 -0.35 -13.13 20.84
N ARG A 151 0.76 -12.39 20.76
CA ARG A 151 1.58 -12.07 21.95
C ARG A 151 0.81 -11.24 22.97
N GLN A 152 -0.06 -10.32 22.56
CA GLN A 152 -0.87 -9.54 23.49
C GLN A 152 -1.83 -10.38 24.31
N VAL A 153 -2.27 -11.51 23.78
CA VAL A 153 -3.13 -12.47 24.51
C VAL A 153 -2.34 -13.63 25.13
N GLY A 154 -1.03 -13.49 25.21
CA GLY A 154 -0.16 -14.47 25.88
C GLY A 154 0.07 -15.77 25.10
N ILE A 155 -0.07 -15.74 23.77
CA ILE A 155 0.17 -16.89 22.90
C ILE A 155 1.50 -16.71 22.15
N ASP A 156 2.37 -17.71 22.22
CA ASP A 156 3.58 -17.77 21.41
C ASP A 156 3.22 -18.13 19.96
N PRO A 157 3.36 -17.19 19.01
CA PRO A 157 2.96 -17.42 17.62
C PRO A 157 3.84 -18.46 16.90
N ASP A 158 5.01 -18.80 17.45
CA ASP A 158 5.93 -19.73 16.83
C ASP A 158 5.75 -21.17 17.33
N LYS A 159 5.10 -21.35 18.49
CA LYS A 159 4.99 -22.65 19.17
C LYS A 159 3.55 -23.10 19.40
N GLU A 160 2.65 -22.17 19.61
CA GLU A 160 1.30 -22.49 20.14
C GLU A 160 0.19 -22.41 19.11
N VAL A 161 0.50 -22.04 17.85
CA VAL A 161 -0.48 -22.00 16.75
C VAL A 161 0.14 -22.48 15.44
N THR A 162 -0.72 -22.96 14.52
CA THR A 162 -0.30 -23.29 13.15
C THR A 162 -0.66 -22.16 12.20
N ILE A 163 0.33 -21.53 11.55
CA ILE A 163 0.11 -20.40 10.64
C ILE A 163 0.09 -20.91 9.19
N LEU A 164 -1.06 -20.75 8.53
CA LEU A 164 -1.27 -21.10 7.13
C LEU A 164 -1.09 -19.87 6.23
N GLN A 165 -0.63 -20.07 4.99
CA GLN A 165 -0.55 -19.01 3.96
C GLN A 165 -1.73 -19.15 3.00
N LEU A 166 -2.69 -18.21 3.05
CA LEU A 166 -3.90 -18.26 2.23
C LEU A 166 -3.94 -17.20 1.11
N GLY A 167 -3.00 -16.25 1.12
CA GLY A 167 -2.85 -15.28 0.02
C GLY A 167 -3.62 -13.99 0.18
N THR A 168 -4.87 -14.00 0.64
CA THR A 168 -5.70 -12.79 0.82
C THR A 168 -6.51 -12.81 2.11
N GLY A 169 -6.98 -11.63 2.56
CA GLY A 169 -7.89 -11.53 3.71
C GLY A 169 -9.27 -12.16 3.44
N THR A 170 -9.74 -12.13 2.20
CA THR A 170 -10.99 -12.81 1.79
C THR A 170 -10.91 -14.32 2.00
N GLU A 171 -9.77 -14.92 1.62
CA GLU A 171 -9.56 -16.36 1.82
C GLU A 171 -9.42 -16.71 3.31
N ALA A 172 -8.84 -15.81 4.13
CA ALA A 172 -8.79 -16.00 5.57
C ALA A 172 -10.19 -15.97 6.19
N VAL A 173 -11.05 -15.00 5.83
CA VAL A 173 -12.45 -14.94 6.28
C VAL A 173 -13.19 -16.22 5.86
N SER A 174 -13.11 -16.62 4.60
CA SER A 174 -13.75 -17.84 4.11
C SER A 174 -13.25 -19.08 4.85
N ALA A 175 -11.96 -19.18 5.16
CA ALA A 175 -11.39 -20.30 5.92
C ALA A 175 -11.88 -20.33 7.37
N MET A 176 -12.10 -19.16 8.00
CA MET A 176 -12.74 -19.04 9.32
C MET A 176 -14.20 -19.53 9.28
N GLU A 177 -14.97 -19.05 8.30
CA GLU A 177 -16.38 -19.41 8.15
C GLU A 177 -16.58 -20.90 7.92
N ASN A 178 -15.68 -21.52 7.18
CA ASN A 178 -15.70 -22.97 6.89
C ASN A 178 -14.98 -23.84 7.95
N GLY A 179 -14.53 -23.25 9.07
CA GLY A 179 -13.91 -23.98 10.16
C GLY A 179 -12.49 -24.48 9.91
N ARG A 180 -11.85 -24.07 8.81
CA ARG A 180 -10.47 -24.48 8.48
C ARG A 180 -9.42 -23.80 9.35
N ILE A 181 -9.70 -22.58 9.82
CA ILE A 181 -8.90 -21.84 10.80
C ILE A 181 -9.79 -21.30 11.90
N ALA A 182 -9.23 -21.13 13.08
CA ALA A 182 -9.98 -20.68 14.27
C ALA A 182 -10.01 -19.15 14.43
N MET A 183 -9.03 -18.45 13.89
CA MET A 183 -8.84 -17.00 14.07
C MET A 183 -8.02 -16.41 12.93
N ALA A 184 -8.08 -15.08 12.81
CA ALA A 184 -7.17 -14.31 11.93
C ALA A 184 -7.00 -12.87 12.42
N ALA A 185 -5.86 -12.26 12.12
CA ALA A 185 -5.65 -10.82 12.25
C ALA A 185 -6.11 -10.13 10.96
N LEU A 186 -7.22 -9.38 11.04
CA LEU A 186 -7.94 -8.82 9.91
C LEU A 186 -7.98 -7.29 9.98
N THR A 187 -7.68 -6.61 8.87
CA THR A 187 -7.95 -5.18 8.76
C THR A 187 -9.44 -4.91 8.74
N ILE A 188 -9.83 -3.66 9.04
CA ILE A 188 -11.25 -3.26 9.21
C ILE A 188 -12.15 -3.72 8.06
N ARG A 189 -11.70 -3.68 6.81
CA ARG A 189 -12.47 -4.14 5.66
C ARG A 189 -12.94 -5.59 5.78
N TYR A 190 -12.08 -6.47 6.27
CA TYR A 190 -12.40 -7.89 6.44
C TYR A 190 -13.00 -8.18 7.81
N ALA A 191 -12.66 -7.38 8.81
CA ALA A 191 -13.17 -7.50 10.17
C ALA A 191 -14.63 -7.07 10.27
N LEU A 192 -15.01 -5.96 9.64
CA LEU A 192 -16.32 -5.32 9.82
C LEU A 192 -17.52 -6.25 9.60
N PRO A 193 -17.59 -7.09 8.55
CA PRO A 193 -18.70 -8.04 8.39
C PRO A 193 -18.79 -9.09 9.50
N LEU A 194 -17.66 -9.48 10.08
CA LEU A 194 -17.60 -10.43 11.20
C LEU A 194 -18.03 -9.75 12.51
N LEU A 195 -17.58 -8.50 12.72
CA LEU A 195 -17.96 -7.68 13.88
C LEU A 195 -19.49 -7.45 13.91
N GLN A 196 -20.11 -7.16 12.77
CA GLN A 196 -21.56 -7.00 12.65
C GLN A 196 -22.33 -8.28 13.01
N ARG A 197 -21.72 -9.45 12.80
CA ARG A 197 -22.28 -10.76 13.18
C ARG A 197 -21.95 -11.18 14.62
N GLY A 198 -21.29 -10.29 15.40
CA GLY A 198 -20.96 -10.54 16.80
C GLY A 198 -19.81 -11.53 17.01
N TRP A 199 -18.92 -11.69 16.04
CA TRP A 199 -17.74 -12.54 16.23
C TRP A 199 -16.80 -11.95 17.29
N PRO A 200 -16.22 -12.77 18.18
CA PRO A 200 -15.39 -12.28 19.28
C PRO A 200 -14.10 -11.64 18.80
N VAL A 201 -13.80 -10.47 19.35
CA VAL A 201 -12.54 -9.74 19.18
C VAL A 201 -11.67 -10.00 20.40
N PHE A 202 -10.50 -10.57 20.20
CA PHE A 202 -9.53 -10.80 21.26
C PHE A 202 -8.51 -9.68 21.40
N VAL A 203 -8.20 -8.99 20.29
CA VAL A 203 -7.31 -7.83 20.27
C VAL A 203 -7.80 -6.83 19.24
N ASP A 204 -7.85 -5.56 19.62
CA ASP A 204 -7.95 -4.42 18.72
C ASP A 204 -6.61 -3.69 18.70
N LEU A 205 -5.80 -3.93 17.68
CA LEU A 205 -4.49 -3.28 17.55
C LEU A 205 -4.59 -1.79 17.24
N SER A 206 -5.76 -1.29 16.80
CA SER A 206 -5.94 0.14 16.53
C SER A 206 -5.99 1.00 17.81
N THR A 207 -6.20 0.37 18.96
CA THR A 207 -6.22 1.02 20.29
C THR A 207 -4.88 0.94 21.02
N THR A 208 -3.85 0.42 20.36
CA THR A 208 -2.52 0.22 20.95
C THR A 208 -1.50 1.23 20.40
N ASP A 209 -0.37 1.38 21.10
CA ASP A 209 0.77 2.20 20.67
C ASP A 209 1.63 1.52 19.59
N LEU A 210 1.12 0.48 18.95
CA LEU A 210 1.84 -0.27 17.93
C LEU A 210 2.06 0.60 16.69
N ILE A 211 3.31 0.89 16.39
CA ILE A 211 3.71 1.55 15.14
C ILE A 211 4.30 0.49 14.21
N TYR A 212 3.61 0.28 13.09
CA TYR A 212 4.06 -0.61 12.04
C TYR A 212 3.79 0.03 10.66
N PRO A 213 4.83 0.54 9.98
CA PRO A 213 4.67 1.16 8.67
C PRO A 213 4.12 0.17 7.65
N SER A 214 2.89 0.41 7.21
CA SER A 214 2.16 -0.49 6.30
C SER A 214 2.05 0.11 4.91
N SER A 215 2.17 -0.76 3.90
CA SER A 215 1.99 -0.41 2.47
C SER A 215 2.84 0.79 2.03
N CYS A 216 4.05 0.86 2.56
CA CYS A 216 4.99 1.94 2.25
C CYS A 216 5.42 1.90 0.78
N VAL A 217 5.58 3.06 0.17
CA VAL A 217 6.29 3.17 -1.11
C VAL A 217 7.73 2.74 -0.87
N ALA A 218 8.14 1.70 -1.56
CA ALA A 218 9.49 1.17 -1.52
C ALA A 218 10.06 1.02 -2.94
N SER A 219 11.39 1.03 -3.04
CA SER A 219 12.13 0.90 -4.29
C SER A 219 13.48 0.23 -4.03
N SER A 220 14.32 0.03 -5.07
CA SER A 220 15.74 -0.25 -4.87
C SER A 220 16.53 1.05 -4.73
N ARG A 221 17.60 1.04 -3.94
CA ARG A 221 18.52 2.20 -3.82
C ARG A 221 19.17 2.54 -5.16
N ALA A 222 19.49 1.51 -5.94
CA ALA A 222 20.05 1.67 -7.29
C ALA A 222 19.07 2.46 -8.18
N PHE A 223 17.78 2.12 -8.17
CA PHE A 223 16.77 2.83 -8.95
C PHE A 223 16.57 4.28 -8.46
N VAL A 224 16.51 4.50 -7.14
CA VAL A 224 16.39 5.86 -6.56
C VAL A 224 17.55 6.75 -6.99
N LYS A 225 18.77 6.19 -7.03
CA LYS A 225 19.96 6.91 -7.47
C LYS A 225 19.98 7.17 -8.98
N ALA A 226 19.52 6.22 -9.79
CA ALA A 226 19.52 6.32 -11.24
C ALA A 226 18.44 7.25 -11.79
N GLU A 227 17.28 7.33 -11.13
CA GLU A 227 16.08 8.03 -11.61
C GLU A 227 15.52 9.03 -10.56
N PRO A 228 16.37 9.94 -10.00
CA PRO A 228 15.95 10.78 -8.86
C PRO A 228 14.75 11.67 -9.17
N LYS A 229 14.70 12.27 -10.40
CA LYS A 229 13.56 13.10 -10.81
C LYS A 229 12.26 12.31 -10.91
N LEU A 230 12.32 11.10 -11.47
CA LEU A 230 11.15 10.23 -11.59
C LEU A 230 10.62 9.82 -10.23
N VAL A 231 11.50 9.54 -9.26
CA VAL A 231 11.13 9.22 -7.88
C VAL A 231 10.43 10.41 -7.21
N GLU A 232 10.95 11.63 -7.39
CA GLU A 232 10.33 12.86 -6.87
C GLU A 232 8.95 13.12 -7.50
N ASP A 233 8.82 12.99 -8.83
CA ASP A 233 7.57 13.18 -9.56
C ASP A 233 6.51 12.16 -9.13
N PHE A 234 6.92 10.90 -8.90
CA PHE A 234 6.07 9.85 -8.36
C PHE A 234 5.57 10.20 -6.95
N LEU A 235 6.48 10.57 -6.04
CA LEU A 235 6.14 10.91 -4.67
C LEU A 235 5.29 12.17 -4.58
N ARG A 236 5.50 13.17 -5.45
CA ARG A 236 4.64 14.37 -5.55
C ARG A 236 3.21 14.00 -5.92
N ALA A 237 3.01 13.17 -6.95
CA ALA A 237 1.69 12.69 -7.33
C ALA A 237 1.03 11.87 -6.21
N TYR A 238 1.82 11.07 -5.50
CA TYR A 238 1.37 10.26 -4.37
C TYR A 238 0.88 11.12 -3.20
N VAL A 239 1.65 12.13 -2.81
CA VAL A 239 1.27 13.09 -1.75
C VAL A 239 0.04 13.90 -2.15
N ALA A 240 -0.02 14.37 -3.40
CA ALA A 240 -1.20 15.07 -3.92
C ALA A 240 -2.46 14.19 -3.86
N ALA A 241 -2.35 12.89 -4.09
CA ALA A 241 -3.48 11.97 -3.94
C ALA A 241 -3.94 11.85 -2.48
N ILE A 242 -3.01 11.79 -1.52
CA ILE A 242 -3.37 11.78 -0.09
C ILE A 242 -4.13 13.07 0.27
N GLN A 243 -3.68 14.23 -0.20
CA GLN A 243 -4.34 15.49 0.04
C GLN A 243 -5.72 15.56 -0.62
N LEU A 244 -5.83 15.05 -1.86
CA LEU A 244 -7.08 15.04 -2.61
C LEU A 244 -8.14 14.16 -1.92
N MET A 245 -7.80 12.92 -1.55
CA MET A 245 -8.74 12.01 -0.90
C MET A 245 -9.17 12.47 0.50
N LYS A 246 -8.36 13.29 1.19
CA LYS A 246 -8.75 13.91 2.46
C LYS A 246 -9.76 15.06 2.27
N LYS A 247 -9.75 15.71 1.11
CA LYS A 247 -10.68 16.79 0.75
C LYS A 247 -11.96 16.26 0.09
N ASP A 248 -11.86 15.17 -0.64
CA ASP A 248 -12.96 14.55 -1.40
C ASP A 248 -13.12 13.09 -0.99
N GLN A 249 -13.90 12.86 0.05
CA GLN A 249 -14.19 11.52 0.55
C GLN A 249 -14.98 10.69 -0.47
N ALA A 250 -15.88 11.32 -1.25
CA ALA A 250 -16.68 10.61 -2.25
C ALA A 250 -15.79 10.03 -3.36
N LEU A 251 -14.75 10.77 -3.79
CA LEU A 251 -13.75 10.24 -4.71
C LEU A 251 -12.99 9.07 -4.10
N ALA A 252 -12.60 9.16 -2.83
CA ALA A 252 -11.90 8.07 -2.13
C ALA A 252 -12.75 6.81 -2.06
N GLU A 253 -14.04 6.93 -1.71
CA GLU A 253 -15.02 5.83 -1.65
C GLU A 253 -15.25 5.19 -3.03
N LYS A 254 -15.45 6.01 -4.07
CA LYS A 254 -15.61 5.55 -5.45
C LYS A 254 -14.38 4.79 -5.93
N THR A 255 -13.20 5.31 -5.65
CA THR A 255 -11.92 4.67 -6.02
C THR A 255 -11.75 3.35 -5.28
N PHE A 256 -11.99 3.33 -3.96
CA PHE A 256 -11.96 2.12 -3.14
C PHE A 256 -12.88 1.03 -3.71
N ALA A 257 -14.15 1.38 -3.95
CA ALA A 257 -15.16 0.47 -4.50
C ALA A 257 -14.72 -0.14 -5.84
N LYS A 258 -14.21 0.69 -6.75
CA LYS A 258 -13.71 0.28 -8.06
C LYS A 258 -12.54 -0.72 -7.96
N TRP A 259 -11.49 -0.34 -7.24
CA TRP A 259 -10.24 -1.13 -7.23
C TRP A 259 -10.34 -2.41 -6.41
N LEU A 260 -11.13 -2.41 -5.34
CA LEU A 260 -11.34 -3.59 -4.50
C LEU A 260 -12.62 -4.36 -4.84
N ARG A 261 -13.35 -3.92 -5.88
CA ARG A 261 -14.62 -4.53 -6.33
C ARG A 261 -15.63 -4.68 -5.20
N GLU A 262 -15.62 -3.71 -4.28
CA GLU A 262 -16.53 -3.66 -3.15
C GLU A 262 -17.87 -3.03 -3.56
N LYS A 263 -18.98 -3.62 -3.10
CA LYS A 263 -20.33 -3.18 -3.48
C LYS A 263 -21.18 -2.73 -2.28
N ASP A 264 -20.78 -3.12 -1.08
CA ASP A 264 -21.50 -2.74 0.13
C ASP A 264 -21.19 -1.27 0.49
N PRO A 265 -22.16 -0.33 0.40
CA PRO A 265 -21.93 1.08 0.67
C PRO A 265 -21.49 1.35 2.11
N TYR A 266 -22.00 0.56 3.06
CA TYR A 266 -21.65 0.70 4.47
C TYR A 266 -20.19 0.30 4.70
N LEU A 267 -19.76 -0.84 4.14
CA LEU A 267 -18.39 -1.32 4.24
C LEU A 267 -17.40 -0.35 3.57
N ILE A 268 -17.76 0.16 2.38
CA ILE A 268 -16.97 1.17 1.67
C ILE A 268 -16.76 2.39 2.57
N LYS A 269 -17.86 2.99 3.03
CA LYS A 269 -17.83 4.21 3.83
C LYS A 269 -17.03 4.01 5.11
N LYS A 270 -17.33 2.98 5.89
CA LYS A 270 -16.66 2.73 7.18
C LYS A 270 -15.16 2.44 7.02
N THR A 271 -14.78 1.70 5.98
CA THR A 271 -13.37 1.41 5.71
C THR A 271 -12.62 2.68 5.31
N VAL A 272 -13.17 3.47 4.38
CA VAL A 272 -12.53 4.72 3.92
C VAL A 272 -12.44 5.73 5.06
N GLU A 273 -13.52 5.93 5.85
CA GLU A 273 -13.51 6.81 7.04
C GLU A 273 -12.42 6.43 8.04
N SER A 274 -12.23 5.14 8.29
CA SER A 274 -11.20 4.65 9.21
C SER A 274 -9.80 5.00 8.72
N TYR A 275 -9.52 4.77 7.44
CA TYR A 275 -8.20 5.05 6.87
C TYR A 275 -7.95 6.54 6.62
N ALA A 276 -8.97 7.34 6.30
CA ALA A 276 -8.83 8.78 6.06
C ALA A 276 -8.18 9.51 7.25
N LYS A 277 -8.45 9.05 8.47
CA LYS A 277 -7.86 9.59 9.71
C LYS A 277 -6.39 9.20 9.87
N LEU A 278 -5.99 8.06 9.33
CA LEU A 278 -4.65 7.49 9.47
C LEU A 278 -3.67 8.00 8.41
N PHE A 279 -4.16 8.37 7.22
CA PHE A 279 -3.29 8.86 6.15
C PHE A 279 -2.58 10.15 6.53
N LYS A 280 -1.25 10.11 6.51
CA LYS A 280 -0.39 11.23 6.87
C LYS A 280 -0.25 12.22 5.70
N PRO A 281 -0.46 13.53 5.92
CA PRO A 281 -0.24 14.55 4.88
C PRO A 281 1.20 14.57 4.35
N ALA A 282 2.16 14.31 5.23
CA ALA A 282 3.57 14.11 4.89
C ALA A 282 3.96 12.68 5.33
N PRO A 283 3.96 11.71 4.40
CA PRO A 283 4.06 10.29 4.72
C PRO A 283 5.51 9.84 4.97
N TYR A 284 6.23 10.50 5.88
CA TYR A 284 7.58 10.08 6.28
C TYR A 284 7.60 8.67 6.84
N VAL A 285 8.70 7.97 6.57
CA VAL A 285 8.96 6.66 7.16
C VAL A 285 9.34 6.84 8.64
N PRO A 286 8.58 6.28 9.60
CA PRO A 286 8.86 6.47 11.02
C PRO A 286 9.95 5.50 11.51
N ASP A 287 11.01 6.03 12.11
CA ASP A 287 12.11 5.23 12.69
C ASP A 287 11.62 4.26 13.75
N ARG A 288 10.73 4.70 14.66
CA ARG A 288 10.10 3.85 15.68
C ARG A 288 9.37 2.65 15.07
N GLY A 289 8.79 2.79 13.87
CA GLY A 289 8.15 1.69 13.18
C GLY A 289 9.15 0.64 12.66
N ILE A 290 10.29 1.09 12.15
CA ILE A 290 11.40 0.22 11.74
C ILE A 290 11.94 -0.54 12.96
N GLU A 291 12.17 0.16 14.07
CA GLU A 291 12.62 -0.44 15.34
C GLU A 291 11.64 -1.51 15.86
N THR A 292 10.33 -1.25 15.74
CA THR A 292 9.29 -2.21 16.10
C THR A 292 9.42 -3.50 15.28
N VAL A 293 9.62 -3.37 13.97
CA VAL A 293 9.86 -4.51 13.07
C VAL A 293 11.16 -5.24 13.42
N MET A 294 12.23 -4.49 13.68
CA MET A 294 13.53 -5.06 14.09
C MET A 294 13.42 -5.89 15.35
N LYS A 295 12.68 -5.40 16.36
CA LYS A 295 12.41 -6.17 17.60
C LYS A 295 11.67 -7.48 17.32
N ASP A 296 10.65 -7.46 16.46
CA ASP A 296 9.95 -8.70 16.11
C ASP A 296 10.85 -9.67 15.33
N LEU A 297 11.65 -9.18 14.39
CA LEU A 297 12.60 -10.00 13.66
C LEU A 297 13.66 -10.61 14.58
N ALA A 298 14.17 -9.87 15.56
CA ALA A 298 15.17 -10.34 16.53
C ALA A 298 14.66 -11.52 17.37
N ASN A 299 13.36 -11.66 17.58
CA ASN A 299 12.78 -12.83 18.26
C ASN A 299 12.84 -14.12 17.41
N ARG A 300 13.09 -13.99 16.10
CA ARG A 300 13.04 -15.11 15.15
C ARG A 300 14.39 -15.44 14.53
N ARG A 301 15.32 -14.50 14.53
CA ARG A 301 16.66 -14.66 13.93
C ARG A 301 17.65 -13.65 14.49
N ALA A 302 18.92 -13.97 14.36
CA ALA A 302 19.98 -13.01 14.66
C ALA A 302 19.92 -11.81 13.72
N ILE A 303 20.07 -10.60 14.28
CA ILE A 303 20.19 -9.36 13.52
C ILE A 303 21.67 -8.97 13.53
N PRO A 304 22.28 -8.72 12.35
CA PRO A 304 23.66 -8.23 12.27
C PRO A 304 23.82 -6.92 13.03
N LYS A 305 24.94 -6.77 13.74
CA LYS A 305 25.17 -5.63 14.68
C LYS A 305 25.08 -4.27 14.00
N GLU A 306 25.48 -4.17 12.74
CA GLU A 306 25.45 -2.94 11.95
C GLU A 306 24.04 -2.38 11.69
N PHE A 307 22.99 -3.20 11.88
CA PHE A 307 21.61 -2.74 11.74
C PHE A 307 20.94 -2.36 13.06
N ILE A 308 21.51 -2.81 14.19
CA ILE A 308 20.89 -2.58 15.51
C ILE A 308 21.02 -1.11 15.91
N GLY A 309 19.87 -0.44 16.11
CA GLY A 309 19.84 0.99 16.45
C GLY A 309 20.03 1.92 15.27
N HIS A 310 20.03 1.41 14.02
CA HIS A 310 20.24 2.16 12.79
C HIS A 310 19.02 2.10 11.83
N PRO A 311 17.84 2.64 12.23
CA PRO A 311 16.64 2.63 11.39
C PRO A 311 16.81 3.40 10.07
N GLU A 312 17.72 4.39 10.01
CA GLU A 312 18.04 5.15 8.82
C GLU A 312 18.61 4.30 7.67
N LEU A 313 19.17 3.13 7.97
CA LEU A 313 19.67 2.19 6.94
C LEU A 313 18.56 1.53 6.11
N PHE A 314 17.31 1.66 6.52
CA PHE A 314 16.15 1.03 5.88
C PHE A 314 15.26 2.02 5.13
N ARG A 315 15.51 3.33 5.27
CA ARG A 315 14.72 4.39 4.65
C ARG A 315 15.57 5.42 3.91
N ASP A 316 14.90 6.16 3.03
CA ASP A 316 15.41 7.38 2.42
C ASP A 316 14.26 8.39 2.32
N ASN A 317 14.24 9.38 3.21
CA ASN A 317 13.21 10.43 3.22
C ASN A 317 13.56 11.61 2.29
N ALA A 318 14.80 11.73 1.81
CA ALA A 318 15.24 12.87 1.02
C ALA A 318 14.44 13.08 -0.30
N PRO A 319 14.07 12.03 -1.07
CA PRO A 319 13.21 12.23 -2.24
C PRO A 319 11.82 12.77 -1.86
N LEU A 320 11.25 12.35 -0.73
CA LEU A 320 9.97 12.85 -0.25
C LEU A 320 10.06 14.31 0.19
N GLU A 321 11.13 14.70 0.89
CA GLU A 321 11.38 16.09 1.28
C GLU A 321 11.44 17.00 0.06
N ARG A 322 12.16 16.59 -1.00
CA ARG A 322 12.21 17.34 -2.27
C ARG A 322 10.86 17.39 -2.97
N ALA A 323 10.07 16.32 -2.93
CA ALA A 323 8.72 16.28 -3.49
C ALA A 323 7.75 17.22 -2.75
N LEU A 324 7.90 17.37 -1.43
CA LEU A 324 7.09 18.26 -0.59
C LEU A 324 7.49 19.73 -0.70
N SER A 325 8.77 20.04 -0.96
CA SER A 325 9.29 21.42 -1.03
C SER A 325 8.96 22.14 -2.36
N ARG A 326 8.54 21.41 -3.38
CA ARG A 326 8.16 21.96 -4.69
C ARG A 326 6.64 21.86 -4.87
N PRO A 327 5.92 23.00 -4.96
CA PRO A 327 4.46 23.03 -5.15
C PRO A 327 4.02 22.43 -6.49
#